data_f324d78160dff165feb2ba4b482d01e9
#
_entry.id   f324d78160dff165feb2ba4b482d01e9
#
_cell.length_a   1.000
_cell.length_b   1.000
_cell.length_c   1.000
_cell.angle_alpha   90.00
_cell.angle_beta   90.00
_cell.angle_gamma   90.00
#
_symmetry.space_group_name_H-M   'P 1'
#
loop_
_entity.id
_entity.type
_entity.pdbx_description
1 polymer ?
#
loop_
_entity_poly.entity_id
_entity_poly.type
_entity_poly.pdbx_seq_one_letter_code
_entity_poly.pdbx_strand_id
1 'polypeptide(L)'
;MSCFRTLIIFIICLAAGGSAAAIRPEMVRVALFKGAETLRIDGDGVLLTDGREPLRVEMPLEIRRSGSGLSVNGKPVNRLVASAFSRMTVNGKGYRSLIEVSPADKGLLVVNELPLEEYLVGLINCEISSAWPIESIKAQAVIARSYAVYQMQARRGQNYQLESSVMDQVYEGADVEDSRAAYGVRETAGEVLTYNGKTIQAFYHSNCAGHTENSKNVWGLSIPYLQGVSCRYCGESNPIRWELNLPLRKVESSLKSAGFQVAGLRELRVRGRNASGRVQDVVAECSRGSVIIPGVAFRKAMGYGTVKSTNFELRSQRDDLQVSGTGSGHGVGLCQWGAKGRANEGFDYHEILTYYYPGVKLSGGYGR
;
A
#
# COMPACT_ATOMS: atom_id res chain seq x y z
N MET A 1 -13.90 29.26 -3.75
CA MET A 1 -14.64 27.98 -3.76
C MET A 1 -14.24 27.10 -2.59
N SER A 2 -14.21 27.66 -1.36
CA SER A 2 -13.67 26.95 -0.16
C SER A 2 -14.68 26.82 0.98
N CYS A 3 -15.97 27.05 0.78
CA CYS A 3 -16.93 27.17 1.91
C CYS A 3 -17.89 25.97 2.09
N PHE A 4 -17.89 24.96 1.22
CA PHE A 4 -18.92 23.88 1.24
C PHE A 4 -18.51 22.58 1.96
N ARG A 5 -17.25 22.45 2.39
CA ARG A 5 -16.78 21.22 3.08
C ARG A 5 -17.20 21.12 4.56
N THR A 6 -17.77 22.15 5.15
CA THR A 6 -17.97 22.26 6.61
C THR A 6 -19.32 21.74 7.11
N LEU A 7 -20.32 21.48 6.25
CA LEU A 7 -21.71 21.27 6.68
C LEU A 7 -22.11 19.82 6.96
N ILE A 8 -21.39 18.81 6.42
CA ILE A 8 -21.80 17.39 6.56
C ILE A 8 -21.35 16.78 7.92
N ILE A 9 -20.41 17.39 8.62
CA ILE A 9 -19.82 16.84 9.87
C ILE A 9 -20.66 17.18 11.12
N PHE A 10 -21.71 18.03 11.04
CA PHE A 10 -22.36 18.62 12.23
C PHE A 10 -23.51 17.79 12.83
N ILE A 11 -23.87 16.60 12.31
CA ILE A 11 -25.05 15.86 12.81
C ILE A 11 -24.72 14.81 13.90
N ILE A 12 -23.45 14.58 14.28
CA ILE A 12 -23.08 13.46 15.19
C ILE A 12 -22.75 13.90 16.64
N CYS A 13 -22.72 15.19 17.00
CA CYS A 13 -22.34 15.62 18.34
C CYS A 13 -23.39 16.52 19.01
N LEU A 14 -24.48 15.92 19.50
CA LEU A 14 -25.35 16.55 20.52
C LEU A 14 -25.67 15.54 21.61
N ALA A 15 -24.74 15.32 22.56
CA ALA A 15 -24.98 14.97 23.96
C ALA A 15 -23.65 14.81 24.71
N ALA A 16 -23.34 15.73 25.56
CA ALA A 16 -22.64 15.68 26.85
C ALA A 16 -21.64 16.84 27.01
N GLY A 17 -21.93 17.68 27.95
CA GLY A 17 -21.14 18.85 28.30
C GLY A 17 -19.77 18.49 28.88
N GLY A 18 -18.78 19.10 28.31
CA GLY A 18 -17.38 19.07 28.70
C GLY A 18 -16.59 19.70 27.57
N SER A 19 -16.03 20.89 27.79
CA SER A 19 -15.27 21.65 26.80
C SER A 19 -13.88 21.02 26.59
N ALA A 20 -13.85 19.81 26.01
CA ALA A 20 -12.69 19.30 25.31
C ALA A 20 -12.90 19.66 23.84
N ALA A 21 -12.03 20.46 23.26
CA ALA A 21 -12.04 20.70 21.82
C ALA A 21 -12.00 19.32 21.14
N ALA A 22 -13.11 18.93 20.50
CA ALA A 22 -13.17 17.65 19.81
C ALA A 22 -12.09 17.66 18.73
N ILE A 23 -11.04 16.87 18.93
CA ILE A 23 -9.98 16.69 17.93
C ILE A 23 -10.68 16.13 16.69
N ARG A 24 -10.76 16.93 15.63
CA ARG A 24 -11.32 16.46 14.36
C ARG A 24 -10.45 15.31 13.86
N PRO A 25 -11.04 14.15 13.52
CA PRO A 25 -10.25 13.04 13.01
C PRO A 25 -9.54 13.46 11.72
N GLU A 26 -8.30 13.03 11.58
CA GLU A 26 -7.56 13.19 10.32
C GLU A 26 -8.20 12.32 9.25
N MET A 27 -8.67 12.93 8.15
CA MET A 27 -9.36 12.21 7.07
C MET A 27 -8.39 11.84 5.97
N VAL A 28 -8.45 10.59 5.51
CA VAL A 28 -7.67 10.08 4.37
C VAL A 28 -8.58 9.79 3.19
N ARG A 29 -8.10 10.02 1.98
CA ARG A 29 -8.79 9.76 0.71
C ARG A 29 -8.07 8.66 -0.05
N VAL A 30 -8.74 7.52 -0.23
CA VAL A 30 -8.19 6.31 -0.83
C VAL A 30 -8.89 6.03 -2.15
N ALA A 31 -8.15 6.00 -3.27
CA ALA A 31 -8.69 5.57 -4.54
C ALA A 31 -8.90 4.05 -4.53
N LEU A 32 -10.17 3.63 -4.59
CA LEU A 32 -10.56 2.22 -4.66
C LEU A 32 -10.51 1.70 -6.09
N PHE A 33 -11.02 2.49 -7.04
CA PHE A 33 -11.04 2.14 -8.46
C PHE A 33 -10.65 3.35 -9.31
N LYS A 34 -9.86 3.09 -10.34
CA LYS A 34 -9.49 4.05 -11.38
C LYS A 34 -9.82 3.45 -12.74
N GLY A 35 -10.80 4.01 -13.43
CA GLY A 35 -11.22 3.54 -14.74
C GLY A 35 -12.28 2.44 -14.73
N ALA A 36 -13.04 2.27 -13.63
CA ALA A 36 -14.19 1.37 -13.62
C ALA A 36 -15.24 1.83 -14.63
N GLU A 37 -15.78 0.91 -15.42
CA GLU A 37 -16.82 1.25 -16.43
C GLU A 37 -18.19 1.43 -15.78
N THR A 38 -18.48 0.58 -14.80
CA THR A 38 -19.71 0.58 -14.02
C THR A 38 -19.40 0.40 -12.54
N LEU A 39 -20.28 0.88 -11.68
CA LEU A 39 -20.19 0.76 -10.23
C LEU A 39 -21.56 0.50 -9.66
N ARG A 40 -21.64 -0.43 -8.68
CA ARG A 40 -22.84 -0.67 -7.88
C ARG A 40 -22.56 -0.27 -6.43
N ILE A 41 -23.41 0.61 -5.88
CA ILE A 41 -23.43 0.94 -4.45
C ILE A 41 -24.71 0.43 -3.84
N ASP A 42 -24.62 -0.24 -2.67
CA ASP A 42 -25.75 -0.78 -1.92
C ASP A 42 -25.57 -0.54 -0.42
N GLY A 43 -26.67 -0.47 0.34
CA GLY A 43 -26.64 -0.30 1.79
C GLY A 43 -27.89 0.35 2.35
N ASP A 44 -28.09 0.18 3.64
CA ASP A 44 -29.24 0.76 4.35
C ASP A 44 -29.00 2.22 4.74
N GLY A 45 -29.94 3.10 4.39
CA GLY A 45 -29.94 4.50 4.81
C GLY A 45 -28.85 5.36 4.17
N VAL A 46 -28.43 5.03 2.95
CA VAL A 46 -27.45 5.82 2.21
C VAL A 46 -28.03 7.17 1.81
N LEU A 47 -27.29 8.24 2.14
CA LEU A 47 -27.59 9.60 1.71
C LEU A 47 -26.71 9.94 0.52
N LEU A 48 -27.28 10.58 -0.48
CA LEU A 48 -26.55 11.05 -1.66
C LEU A 48 -26.54 12.58 -1.72
N THR A 49 -25.47 13.12 -2.28
CA THR A 49 -25.43 14.51 -2.69
C THR A 49 -24.61 14.67 -3.99
N ASP A 50 -25.10 15.50 -4.87
CA ASP A 50 -24.40 15.93 -6.08
C ASP A 50 -23.89 17.39 -5.97
N GLY A 51 -23.78 17.89 -4.74
CA GLY A 51 -23.47 19.29 -4.42
C GLY A 51 -24.70 20.09 -4.02
N ARG A 52 -25.86 19.44 -3.88
CA ARG A 52 -27.14 19.98 -3.39
C ARG A 52 -27.43 19.44 -1.99
N GLU A 53 -28.66 19.62 -1.52
CA GLU A 53 -29.17 19.01 -0.28
C GLU A 53 -29.06 17.47 -0.34
N PRO A 54 -28.64 16.81 0.76
CA PRO A 54 -28.59 15.37 0.81
C PRO A 54 -29.99 14.75 0.55
N LEU A 55 -30.04 13.78 -0.34
CA LEU A 55 -31.26 13.09 -0.72
C LEU A 55 -31.18 11.61 -0.36
N ARG A 56 -32.19 11.10 0.34
CA ARG A 56 -32.33 9.66 0.52
C ARG A 56 -32.87 9.03 -0.76
N VAL A 57 -32.19 8.00 -1.26
CA VAL A 57 -32.55 7.32 -2.50
C VAL A 57 -32.72 5.82 -2.27
N GLU A 58 -33.49 5.20 -3.17
CA GLU A 58 -33.63 3.76 -3.17
C GLU A 58 -32.35 3.08 -3.67
N MET A 59 -31.94 2.03 -2.98
CA MET A 59 -30.81 1.20 -3.33
C MET A 59 -31.26 -0.05 -4.11
N PRO A 60 -30.41 -0.66 -4.91
CA PRO A 60 -29.02 -0.29 -5.20
C PRO A 60 -28.89 0.84 -6.23
N LEU A 61 -27.72 1.52 -6.20
CA LEU A 61 -27.35 2.47 -7.24
C LEU A 61 -26.49 1.82 -8.30
N GLU A 62 -26.91 1.95 -9.55
CA GLU A 62 -26.09 1.62 -10.70
C GLU A 62 -25.49 2.91 -11.28
N ILE A 63 -24.17 3.00 -11.29
CA ILE A 63 -23.45 4.20 -11.69
C ILE A 63 -22.54 3.86 -12.88
N ARG A 64 -22.59 4.73 -13.91
CA ARG A 64 -21.70 4.64 -15.07
C ARG A 64 -21.27 6.03 -15.53
N ARG A 65 -20.18 6.10 -16.27
CA ARG A 65 -19.79 7.34 -16.93
C ARG A 65 -20.83 7.72 -18.01
N SER A 66 -21.15 9.01 -18.12
CA SER A 66 -22.04 9.56 -19.16
C SER A 66 -21.50 10.90 -19.63
N GLY A 67 -20.83 10.90 -20.79
CA GLY A 67 -20.14 12.09 -21.29
C GLY A 67 -19.07 12.59 -20.33
N SER A 68 -19.16 13.86 -19.92
CA SER A 68 -18.30 14.48 -18.90
C SER A 68 -18.78 14.28 -17.45
N GLY A 69 -19.94 13.64 -17.25
CA GLY A 69 -20.57 13.39 -15.95
C GLY A 69 -20.79 11.92 -15.69
N LEU A 70 -21.78 11.64 -14.82
CA LEU A 70 -22.22 10.31 -14.38
C LEU A 70 -23.67 10.11 -14.77
N SER A 71 -24.08 8.85 -14.93
CA SER A 71 -25.49 8.41 -14.92
C SER A 71 -25.69 7.54 -13.68
N VAL A 72 -26.61 7.92 -12.80
CA VAL A 72 -27.00 7.18 -11.59
C VAL A 72 -28.45 6.73 -11.76
N ASN A 73 -28.68 5.42 -11.86
CA ASN A 73 -30.00 4.85 -12.18
C ASN A 73 -30.68 5.56 -13.37
N GLY A 74 -29.92 5.86 -14.42
CA GLY A 74 -30.40 6.55 -15.63
C GLY A 74 -30.48 8.09 -15.53
N LYS A 75 -30.30 8.69 -14.35
CA LYS A 75 -30.35 10.14 -14.15
C LYS A 75 -28.97 10.76 -14.26
N PRO A 76 -28.77 11.89 -14.99
CA PRO A 76 -27.47 12.53 -15.11
C PRO A 76 -27.10 13.31 -13.85
N VAL A 77 -25.87 13.15 -13.37
CA VAL A 77 -25.26 13.91 -12.28
C VAL A 77 -23.79 14.20 -12.60
N ASN A 78 -23.21 15.28 -12.04
CA ASN A 78 -21.81 15.62 -12.32
C ASN A 78 -20.83 14.87 -11.43
N ARG A 79 -21.19 14.67 -10.16
CA ARG A 79 -20.39 14.03 -9.10
C ARG A 79 -21.35 13.49 -8.06
N LEU A 80 -20.98 12.39 -7.45
CA LEU A 80 -21.77 11.75 -6.41
C LEU A 80 -20.94 11.58 -5.14
N VAL A 81 -21.52 11.90 -3.99
CA VAL A 81 -20.99 11.52 -2.68
C VAL A 81 -22.06 10.69 -1.98
N ALA A 82 -21.74 9.45 -1.66
CA ALA A 82 -22.57 8.55 -0.89
C ALA A 82 -22.05 8.45 0.55
N SER A 83 -22.95 8.47 1.52
CA SER A 83 -22.63 8.25 2.93
C SER A 83 -23.63 7.31 3.57
N ALA A 84 -23.15 6.49 4.52
CA ALA A 84 -24.00 5.65 5.33
C ALA A 84 -23.64 5.80 6.81
N PHE A 85 -24.59 5.55 7.71
CA PHE A 85 -24.35 5.62 9.15
C PHE A 85 -23.39 4.56 9.66
N SER A 86 -23.38 3.37 9.03
CA SER A 86 -22.53 2.26 9.45
C SER A 86 -21.62 1.78 8.32
N ARG A 87 -22.19 1.26 7.25
CA ARG A 87 -21.48 0.61 6.16
C ARG A 87 -22.28 0.64 4.87
N MET A 88 -21.59 0.79 3.75
CA MET A 88 -22.16 0.57 2.42
C MET A 88 -21.27 -0.41 1.64
N THR A 89 -21.81 -1.05 0.64
CA THR A 89 -21.05 -1.90 -0.27
C THR A 89 -20.80 -1.20 -1.59
N VAL A 90 -19.59 -1.37 -2.12
CA VAL A 90 -19.18 -0.91 -3.45
C VAL A 90 -18.72 -2.13 -4.23
N ASN A 91 -19.45 -2.50 -5.26
CA ASN A 91 -19.23 -3.77 -6.00
C ASN A 91 -19.16 -5.00 -5.07
N GLY A 92 -20.00 -5.03 -4.03
CA GLY A 92 -20.09 -6.13 -3.06
C GLY A 92 -19.07 -6.11 -1.92
N LYS A 93 -18.08 -5.20 -1.92
CA LYS A 93 -17.14 -5.00 -0.80
C LYS A 93 -17.64 -3.89 0.13
N GLY A 94 -17.54 -4.10 1.44
CA GLY A 94 -18.02 -3.17 2.47
C GLY A 94 -17.03 -2.04 2.77
N TYR A 95 -17.52 -0.80 2.86
CA TYR A 95 -16.74 0.38 3.19
C TYR A 95 -17.48 1.25 4.20
N ARG A 96 -16.71 2.02 5.01
CA ARG A 96 -17.23 2.98 5.98
C ARG A 96 -17.13 4.40 5.44
N SER A 97 -17.83 5.32 6.10
CA SER A 97 -17.77 6.78 5.88
C SER A 97 -18.24 7.20 4.49
N LEU A 98 -17.44 7.90 3.70
CA LEU A 98 -17.87 8.54 2.45
C LEU A 98 -17.29 7.81 1.23
N ILE A 99 -18.13 7.58 0.23
CA ILE A 99 -17.71 7.14 -1.12
C ILE A 99 -18.00 8.28 -2.09
N GLU A 100 -16.95 8.80 -2.70
CA GLU A 100 -17.04 9.76 -3.77
C GLU A 100 -16.86 9.08 -5.12
N VAL A 101 -17.74 9.37 -6.06
CA VAL A 101 -17.65 8.90 -7.45
C VAL A 101 -17.60 10.11 -8.36
N SER A 102 -16.63 10.14 -9.24
CA SER A 102 -16.45 11.18 -10.25
C SER A 102 -16.01 10.58 -11.58
N PRO A 103 -16.28 11.27 -12.71
CA PRO A 103 -15.74 10.86 -14.00
C PRO A 103 -14.21 11.00 -14.01
N ALA A 104 -13.53 10.06 -14.67
CA ALA A 104 -12.09 10.09 -14.93
C ALA A 104 -11.83 10.06 -16.44
N ASP A 105 -10.57 10.18 -16.86
CA ASP A 105 -10.19 10.09 -18.28
C ASP A 105 -10.69 8.79 -18.90
N LYS A 106 -10.58 7.71 -18.16
CA LYS A 106 -11.17 6.40 -18.51
C LYS A 106 -12.08 5.96 -17.39
N GLY A 107 -13.40 5.82 -17.67
CA GLY A 107 -14.39 5.31 -16.71
C GLY A 107 -14.60 6.22 -15.49
N LEU A 108 -14.62 5.61 -14.30
CA LEU A 108 -14.95 6.23 -13.03
C LEU A 108 -13.71 6.25 -12.11
N LEU A 109 -13.54 7.34 -11.35
CA LEU A 109 -12.71 7.40 -10.16
C LEU A 109 -13.63 7.22 -8.94
N VAL A 110 -13.30 6.25 -8.10
CA VAL A 110 -14.03 5.96 -6.85
C VAL A 110 -13.08 6.13 -5.69
N VAL A 111 -13.42 7.03 -4.78
CA VAL A 111 -12.60 7.39 -3.61
C VAL A 111 -13.38 7.13 -2.34
N ASN A 112 -12.79 6.39 -1.40
CA ASN A 112 -13.26 6.30 -0.04
C ASN A 112 -12.59 7.39 0.81
N GLU A 113 -13.37 8.25 1.44
CA GLU A 113 -12.89 9.25 2.39
C GLU A 113 -13.36 8.86 3.79
N LEU A 114 -12.41 8.61 4.71
CA LEU A 114 -12.69 8.10 6.04
C LEU A 114 -11.65 8.56 7.05
N PRO A 115 -11.93 8.46 8.38
CA PRO A 115 -10.92 8.66 9.42
C PRO A 115 -9.71 7.75 9.24
N LEU A 116 -8.51 8.31 9.42
CA LEU A 116 -7.25 7.56 9.23
C LEU A 116 -7.18 6.30 10.11
N GLU A 117 -7.66 6.35 11.35
CA GLU A 117 -7.65 5.18 12.24
C GLU A 117 -8.60 4.06 11.74
N GLU A 118 -9.76 4.41 11.17
CA GLU A 118 -10.66 3.42 10.54
C GLU A 118 -10.03 2.81 9.29
N TYR A 119 -9.35 3.62 8.47
CA TYR A 119 -8.57 3.12 7.32
C TYR A 119 -7.56 2.07 7.75
N LEU A 120 -6.82 2.31 8.85
CA LEU A 120 -5.81 1.38 9.34
C LEU A 120 -6.42 0.04 9.79
N VAL A 121 -7.58 0.04 10.45
CA VAL A 121 -8.26 -1.22 10.83
C VAL A 121 -8.59 -2.06 9.60
N GLY A 122 -9.11 -1.46 8.53
CA GLY A 122 -9.41 -2.11 7.26
C GLY A 122 -8.19 -2.48 6.40
N LEU A 123 -6.97 -2.12 6.86
CA LEU A 123 -5.72 -2.39 6.17
C LEU A 123 -4.90 -3.51 6.83
N ILE A 124 -4.89 -3.62 8.16
CA ILE A 124 -3.97 -4.51 8.90
C ILE A 124 -4.03 -5.94 8.36
N ASN A 125 -5.22 -6.52 8.21
CA ASN A 125 -5.39 -7.90 7.73
C ASN A 125 -5.10 -8.09 6.23
N CYS A 126 -4.93 -7.01 5.48
CA CYS A 126 -4.44 -7.07 4.10
C CYS A 126 -2.92 -7.14 4.02
N GLU A 127 -2.23 -6.65 5.06
CA GLU A 127 -0.77 -6.57 5.11
C GLU A 127 -0.15 -7.70 5.93
N ILE A 128 -0.71 -7.99 7.11
CA ILE A 128 -0.29 -9.06 8.00
C ILE A 128 -1.51 -9.75 8.64
N SER A 129 -1.34 -10.94 9.19
CA SER A 129 -2.40 -11.61 9.93
C SER A 129 -2.58 -11.01 11.31
N SER A 130 -3.81 -10.66 11.71
CA SER A 130 -4.14 -10.26 13.09
C SER A 130 -3.92 -11.37 14.13
N ALA A 131 -3.72 -12.62 13.71
CA ALA A 131 -3.32 -13.73 14.60
C ALA A 131 -1.84 -13.65 15.03
N TRP A 132 -1.05 -12.75 14.44
CA TRP A 132 0.36 -12.56 14.85
C TRP A 132 0.47 -11.92 16.24
N PRO A 133 1.67 -11.94 16.87
CA PRO A 133 1.91 -11.27 18.15
C PRO A 133 1.47 -9.81 18.12
N ILE A 134 0.85 -9.34 19.19
CA ILE A 134 0.24 -8.00 19.24
C ILE A 134 1.25 -6.89 18.99
N GLU A 135 2.49 -7.04 19.43
CA GLU A 135 3.54 -6.04 19.22
C GLU A 135 3.91 -5.89 17.71
N SER A 136 3.80 -6.97 16.93
CA SER A 136 3.96 -6.87 15.48
C SER A 136 2.77 -6.17 14.80
N ILE A 137 1.56 -6.31 15.34
CA ILE A 137 0.36 -5.60 14.85
C ILE A 137 0.47 -4.11 15.16
N LYS A 138 0.88 -3.76 16.38
CA LYS A 138 1.15 -2.36 16.79
C LYS A 138 2.22 -1.72 15.89
N ALA A 139 3.33 -2.44 15.65
CA ALA A 139 4.38 -1.97 14.75
C ALA A 139 3.83 -1.72 13.33
N GLN A 140 3.02 -2.65 12.79
CA GLN A 140 2.38 -2.48 11.48
C GLN A 140 1.44 -1.27 11.45
N ALA A 141 0.64 -1.05 12.51
CA ALA A 141 -0.25 0.10 12.60
C ALA A 141 0.52 1.43 12.57
N VAL A 142 1.62 1.54 13.32
CA VAL A 142 2.47 2.75 13.35
C VAL A 142 3.13 3.01 12.01
N ILE A 143 3.70 2.00 11.33
CA ILE A 143 4.34 2.22 10.02
C ILE A 143 3.31 2.53 8.93
N ALA A 144 2.16 1.87 8.94
CA ALA A 144 1.10 2.14 7.98
C ALA A 144 0.54 3.56 8.16
N ARG A 145 0.37 4.01 9.41
CA ARG A 145 -0.03 5.38 9.75
C ARG A 145 1.02 6.39 9.30
N SER A 146 2.29 6.13 9.58
CA SER A 146 3.41 7.01 9.18
C SER A 146 3.46 7.18 7.66
N TYR A 147 3.33 6.08 6.92
CA TYR A 147 3.28 6.09 5.46
C TYR A 147 2.07 6.89 4.95
N ALA A 148 0.88 6.63 5.51
CA ALA A 148 -0.35 7.33 5.12
C ALA A 148 -0.24 8.84 5.39
N VAL A 149 0.20 9.26 6.57
CA VAL A 149 0.40 10.67 6.93
C VAL A 149 1.42 11.35 6.00
N TYR A 150 2.53 10.67 5.70
CA TYR A 150 3.51 11.17 4.73
C TYR A 150 2.87 11.41 3.35
N GLN A 151 2.09 10.45 2.84
CA GLN A 151 1.42 10.58 1.55
C GLN A 151 0.32 11.66 1.56
N MET A 152 -0.41 11.79 2.66
CA MET A 152 -1.41 12.85 2.83
C MET A 152 -0.77 14.24 2.75
N GLN A 153 0.42 14.41 3.32
CA GLN A 153 1.20 15.64 3.23
C GLN A 153 1.76 15.86 1.81
N ALA A 154 2.35 14.84 1.21
CA ALA A 154 2.98 14.91 -0.10
C ALA A 154 1.96 15.13 -1.25
N ARG A 155 0.76 14.56 -1.11
CA ARG A 155 -0.32 14.63 -2.12
C ARG A 155 -1.47 15.56 -1.68
N ARG A 156 -1.16 16.56 -0.87
CA ARG A 156 -2.16 17.52 -0.38
C ARG A 156 -2.83 18.24 -1.54
N GLY A 157 -4.16 18.28 -1.53
CA GLY A 157 -4.96 18.93 -2.58
C GLY A 157 -5.23 18.08 -3.82
N GLN A 158 -4.68 16.87 -3.91
CA GLN A 158 -5.05 15.92 -4.95
C GLN A 158 -6.41 15.26 -4.67
N ASN A 159 -7.00 14.63 -5.68
CA ASN A 159 -8.30 13.96 -5.56
C ASN A 159 -8.26 12.81 -4.53
N TYR A 160 -7.12 12.16 -4.36
CA TYR A 160 -6.85 11.12 -3.35
C TYR A 160 -5.38 11.16 -2.93
N GLN A 161 -5.07 10.62 -1.75
CA GLN A 161 -3.71 10.55 -1.22
C GLN A 161 -3.10 9.15 -1.32
N LEU A 162 -3.93 8.11 -1.32
CA LEU A 162 -3.52 6.70 -1.36
C LEU A 162 -4.27 5.93 -2.44
N GLU A 163 -3.65 4.89 -2.96
CA GLU A 163 -4.30 3.89 -3.82
C GLU A 163 -4.43 2.58 -3.06
N SER A 164 -5.61 1.94 -3.15
CA SER A 164 -5.84 0.59 -2.63
C SER A 164 -5.15 -0.44 -3.52
N SER A 165 -3.82 -0.46 -3.49
CA SER A 165 -3.01 -1.36 -4.31
C SER A 165 -1.61 -1.57 -3.73
N VAL A 166 -0.85 -2.53 -4.26
CA VAL A 166 0.56 -2.78 -3.92
C VAL A 166 1.51 -1.62 -4.23
N MET A 167 1.03 -0.57 -4.89
CA MET A 167 1.81 0.64 -5.18
C MET A 167 1.85 1.61 -4.01
N ASP A 168 0.82 1.59 -3.15
CA ASP A 168 0.78 2.30 -1.88
C ASP A 168 0.53 1.29 -0.74
N GLN A 169 -0.71 1.01 -0.36
CA GLN A 169 -1.09 0.06 0.69
C GLN A 169 -2.36 -0.68 0.27
N VAL A 170 -2.39 -2.00 0.49
CA VAL A 170 -3.58 -2.80 0.17
C VAL A 170 -4.65 -2.52 1.22
N TYR A 171 -5.82 -2.03 0.77
CA TYR A 171 -6.96 -1.68 1.61
C TYR A 171 -8.22 -2.35 1.05
N GLU A 172 -8.87 -3.18 1.82
CA GLU A 172 -10.06 -3.93 1.39
C GLU A 172 -11.35 -3.53 2.12
N GLY A 173 -11.30 -2.42 2.86
CA GLY A 173 -12.48 -1.86 3.54
C GLY A 173 -12.85 -2.60 4.82
N ALA A 174 -14.15 -2.60 5.15
CA ALA A 174 -14.65 -3.07 6.43
C ALA A 174 -14.82 -4.59 6.53
N ASP A 175 -14.70 -5.33 5.42
CA ASP A 175 -14.92 -6.78 5.40
C ASP A 175 -13.79 -7.57 6.08
N VAL A 176 -12.62 -6.97 6.17
CA VAL A 176 -11.40 -7.60 6.74
C VAL A 176 -11.09 -7.12 8.16
N GLU A 177 -11.92 -6.24 8.71
CA GLU A 177 -11.74 -5.73 10.08
C GLU A 177 -11.96 -6.82 11.13
N ASP A 178 -11.15 -6.81 12.17
CA ASP A 178 -11.37 -7.62 13.37
C ASP A 178 -10.95 -6.91 14.66
N SER A 179 -11.28 -7.51 15.80
CA SER A 179 -11.04 -6.93 17.12
C SER A 179 -9.56 -6.80 17.48
N ARG A 180 -8.68 -7.68 16.99
CA ARG A 180 -7.24 -7.62 17.27
C ARG A 180 -6.55 -6.56 16.43
N ALA A 181 -6.91 -6.43 15.15
CA ALA A 181 -6.47 -5.32 14.30
C ALA A 181 -6.91 -3.99 14.91
N ALA A 182 -8.20 -3.85 15.27
CA ALA A 182 -8.73 -2.66 15.92
C ALA A 182 -8.03 -2.34 17.26
N TYR A 183 -7.70 -3.37 18.05
CA TYR A 183 -6.94 -3.19 19.29
C TYR A 183 -5.54 -2.62 19.02
N GLY A 184 -4.77 -3.21 18.09
CA GLY A 184 -3.41 -2.74 17.77
C GLY A 184 -3.40 -1.30 17.24
N VAL A 185 -4.38 -0.94 16.40
CA VAL A 185 -4.55 0.43 15.89
C VAL A 185 -4.88 1.41 17.03
N ARG A 186 -5.82 1.06 17.91
CA ARG A 186 -6.24 1.90 19.03
C ARG A 186 -5.12 2.14 20.03
N GLU A 187 -4.36 1.09 20.42
CA GLU A 187 -3.27 1.20 21.40
C GLU A 187 -2.10 2.07 20.91
N THR A 188 -2.02 2.31 19.60
CA THR A 188 -1.00 3.16 18.98
C THR A 188 -1.60 4.41 18.32
N ALA A 189 -2.83 4.80 18.72
CA ALA A 189 -3.56 5.87 18.05
C ALA A 189 -2.76 7.19 18.00
N GLY A 190 -2.67 7.78 16.80
CA GLY A 190 -1.93 9.01 16.55
C GLY A 190 -0.42 8.89 16.54
N GLU A 191 0.18 7.73 16.82
CA GLU A 191 1.63 7.54 16.80
C GLU A 191 2.16 7.38 15.39
N VAL A 192 3.21 8.14 15.05
CA VAL A 192 3.94 8.06 13.80
C VAL A 192 5.46 8.07 14.04
N LEU A 193 6.19 7.55 13.06
CA LEU A 193 7.64 7.65 13.04
C LEU A 193 8.08 8.98 12.45
N THR A 194 9.03 9.64 13.12
CA THR A 194 9.61 10.90 12.67
C THR A 194 11.13 10.82 12.59
N TYR A 195 11.70 11.55 11.64
CA TYR A 195 13.14 11.78 11.53
C TYR A 195 13.39 13.28 11.36
N ASN A 196 14.21 13.86 12.24
CA ASN A 196 14.42 15.32 12.30
C ASN A 196 13.09 16.10 12.39
N GLY A 197 12.13 15.62 13.19
CA GLY A 197 10.83 16.28 13.42
C GLY A 197 9.82 16.16 12.28
N LYS A 198 10.12 15.42 11.21
CA LYS A 198 9.20 15.21 10.07
C LYS A 198 8.76 13.76 10.02
N THR A 199 7.48 13.52 9.73
CA THR A 199 6.96 12.16 9.52
C THR A 199 7.69 11.50 8.36
N ILE A 200 8.14 10.25 8.55
CA ILE A 200 8.91 9.51 7.57
C ILE A 200 8.01 8.77 6.56
N GLN A 201 8.55 8.51 5.39
CA GLN A 201 7.99 7.54 4.45
C GLN A 201 8.40 6.14 4.91
N ALA A 202 7.57 5.53 5.78
CA ALA A 202 7.85 4.26 6.44
C ALA A 202 7.57 3.08 5.50
N PHE A 203 8.50 2.78 4.59
CA PHE A 203 8.41 1.63 3.70
C PHE A 203 8.53 0.31 4.47
N TYR A 204 7.79 -0.70 4.04
CA TYR A 204 7.83 -2.04 4.60
C TYR A 204 7.63 -3.11 3.51
N HIS A 205 7.95 -4.34 3.82
CA HIS A 205 7.85 -5.45 2.88
C HIS A 205 7.67 -6.77 3.62
N SER A 206 7.20 -7.79 2.93
CA SER A 206 6.86 -9.07 3.55
C SER A 206 8.06 -9.75 4.22
N ASN A 207 9.14 -10.09 3.46
CA ASN A 207 10.27 -10.87 3.99
C ASN A 207 11.58 -10.44 3.34
N CYS A 208 12.57 -10.07 4.15
CA CYS A 208 13.87 -9.57 3.67
C CYS A 208 14.89 -10.67 3.34
N ALA A 209 14.66 -11.91 3.73
CA ALA A 209 15.59 -13.03 3.59
C ALA A 209 16.94 -12.84 4.30
N GLY A 210 16.92 -12.25 5.50
CA GLY A 210 18.11 -12.12 6.37
C GLY A 210 18.74 -10.73 6.44
N HIS A 211 18.47 -9.83 5.48
CA HIS A 211 18.97 -8.46 5.49
C HIS A 211 18.03 -7.52 4.75
N THR A 212 17.65 -6.39 5.37
CA THR A 212 16.88 -5.36 4.66
C THR A 212 17.77 -4.58 3.69
N GLU A 213 17.15 -3.90 2.72
CA GLU A 213 17.87 -3.25 1.63
C GLU A 213 18.03 -1.76 1.89
N ASN A 214 19.12 -1.19 1.39
CA ASN A 214 19.33 0.26 1.33
C ASN A 214 18.45 0.88 0.24
N SER A 215 17.74 1.96 0.57
CA SER A 215 16.86 2.68 -0.36
C SER A 215 17.57 3.13 -1.64
N LYS A 216 18.86 3.45 -1.57
CA LYS A 216 19.68 3.84 -2.72
C LYS A 216 19.73 2.74 -3.78
N ASN A 217 19.80 1.47 -3.38
CA ASN A 217 19.91 0.35 -4.31
C ASN A 217 18.57 0.04 -5.02
N VAL A 218 17.45 0.51 -4.49
CA VAL A 218 16.12 0.27 -5.05
C VAL A 218 15.61 1.47 -5.85
N TRP A 219 15.80 2.70 -5.32
CA TRP A 219 15.24 3.93 -5.90
C TRP A 219 16.27 4.98 -6.28
N GLY A 220 17.56 4.71 -6.09
CA GLY A 220 18.63 5.67 -6.38
C GLY A 220 18.80 6.78 -5.34
N LEU A 221 17.93 6.86 -4.32
CA LEU A 221 17.93 7.89 -3.28
C LEU A 221 18.36 7.30 -1.94
N SER A 222 19.43 7.83 -1.34
CA SER A 222 19.88 7.44 -0.01
C SER A 222 19.07 8.17 1.06
N ILE A 223 18.25 7.41 1.77
CA ILE A 223 17.39 7.92 2.87
C ILE A 223 18.04 7.51 4.19
N PRO A 224 18.36 8.45 5.12
CA PRO A 224 19.17 8.17 6.31
C PRO A 224 18.63 7.05 7.21
N TYR A 225 17.34 6.93 7.37
CA TYR A 225 16.68 5.90 8.18
C TYR A 225 16.33 4.61 7.40
N LEU A 226 16.78 4.47 6.12
CA LEU A 226 16.54 3.32 5.25
C LEU A 226 17.85 2.79 4.65
N GLN A 227 18.87 2.58 5.50
CA GLN A 227 20.20 2.13 5.08
C GLN A 227 20.36 0.61 4.98
N GLY A 228 19.34 -0.14 5.40
CA GLY A 228 19.38 -1.59 5.51
C GLY A 228 19.99 -2.06 6.83
N VAL A 229 19.40 -3.12 7.39
CA VAL A 229 19.84 -3.74 8.66
C VAL A 229 19.83 -5.26 8.53
N SER A 230 20.70 -5.94 9.28
CA SER A 230 20.66 -7.40 9.41
C SER A 230 19.34 -7.82 10.05
N CYS A 231 18.75 -8.92 9.63
CA CYS A 231 17.46 -9.40 10.13
C CYS A 231 17.46 -10.92 10.28
N ARG A 232 17.96 -11.44 11.40
CA ARG A 232 17.97 -12.88 11.71
C ARG A 232 16.59 -13.47 12.00
N TYR A 233 15.59 -12.64 12.25
CA TYR A 233 14.28 -13.02 12.75
C TYR A 233 13.28 -13.48 11.68
N CYS A 234 13.55 -13.30 10.40
CA CYS A 234 12.63 -13.65 9.33
C CYS A 234 12.93 -14.99 8.62
N GLY A 235 14.05 -15.64 8.96
CA GLY A 235 14.62 -16.71 8.15
C GLY A 235 14.58 -18.11 8.74
N GLU A 236 14.65 -18.27 10.05
CA GLU A 236 14.90 -19.58 10.67
C GLU A 236 13.67 -20.49 10.64
N SER A 237 12.47 -19.97 10.80
CA SER A 237 11.25 -20.77 10.88
C SER A 237 10.42 -20.81 9.59
N ASN A 238 10.60 -19.87 8.67
CA ASN A 238 9.89 -19.87 7.37
C ASN A 238 10.56 -18.97 6.34
N PRO A 239 11.72 -19.35 5.78
CA PRO A 239 12.28 -18.60 4.65
C PRO A 239 11.31 -18.70 3.47
N ILE A 240 10.79 -17.55 3.01
CA ILE A 240 10.01 -17.52 1.78
C ILE A 240 10.97 -17.87 0.62
N ARG A 241 10.96 -19.14 0.21
CA ARG A 241 11.67 -19.63 -0.97
C ARG A 241 10.71 -19.70 -2.14
N TRP A 242 11.20 -19.41 -3.32
CA TRP A 242 10.41 -19.48 -4.53
C TRP A 242 11.28 -19.87 -5.71
N GLU A 243 10.68 -20.58 -6.64
CA GLU A 243 11.32 -21.02 -7.87
C GLU A 243 10.31 -20.92 -9.01
N LEU A 244 10.79 -20.60 -10.20
CA LEU A 244 9.98 -20.52 -11.41
C LEU A 244 10.84 -20.77 -12.64
N ASN A 245 10.21 -21.28 -13.70
CA ASN A 245 10.78 -21.43 -15.01
C ASN A 245 10.10 -20.50 -15.99
N LEU A 246 10.89 -19.70 -16.71
CA LEU A 246 10.40 -18.74 -17.68
C LEU A 246 10.97 -19.06 -19.07
N PRO A 247 10.14 -19.24 -20.11
CA PRO A 247 10.65 -19.33 -21.47
C PRO A 247 11.48 -18.09 -21.83
N LEU A 248 12.70 -18.27 -22.36
CA LEU A 248 13.61 -17.17 -22.73
C LEU A 248 12.93 -16.16 -23.66
N ARG A 249 12.09 -16.61 -24.59
CA ARG A 249 11.28 -15.75 -25.48
C ARG A 249 10.36 -14.81 -24.71
N LYS A 250 9.77 -15.27 -23.58
CA LYS A 250 8.91 -14.45 -22.71
C LYS A 250 9.75 -13.42 -21.94
N VAL A 251 10.92 -13.85 -21.44
CA VAL A 251 11.87 -12.95 -20.76
C VAL A 251 12.35 -11.87 -21.73
N GLU A 252 12.75 -12.24 -22.95
CA GLU A 252 13.15 -11.29 -24.00
C GLU A 252 12.04 -10.28 -24.31
N SER A 253 10.81 -10.76 -24.52
CA SER A 253 9.65 -9.91 -24.78
C SER A 253 9.38 -8.92 -23.65
N SER A 254 9.41 -9.40 -22.39
CA SER A 254 9.20 -8.54 -21.20
C SER A 254 10.30 -7.49 -21.05
N LEU A 255 11.56 -7.85 -21.30
CA LEU A 255 12.68 -6.90 -21.25
C LEU A 255 12.61 -5.86 -22.37
N LYS A 256 12.22 -6.28 -23.59
CA LYS A 256 11.97 -5.32 -24.70
C LYS A 256 10.85 -4.35 -24.38
N SER A 257 9.74 -4.82 -23.81
CA SER A 257 8.63 -3.97 -23.36
C SER A 257 9.04 -2.99 -22.26
N ALA A 258 10.06 -3.33 -21.47
CA ALA A 258 10.66 -2.46 -20.45
C ALA A 258 11.74 -1.52 -21.03
N GLY A 259 11.98 -1.52 -22.37
CA GLY A 259 12.90 -0.60 -23.06
C GLY A 259 14.33 -1.12 -23.23
N PHE A 260 14.64 -2.39 -22.86
CA PHE A 260 15.97 -2.96 -23.03
C PHE A 260 16.17 -3.54 -24.43
N GLN A 261 17.35 -3.31 -25.03
CA GLN A 261 17.70 -3.77 -26.37
C GLN A 261 18.25 -5.22 -26.36
N VAL A 262 17.40 -6.17 -25.99
CA VAL A 262 17.74 -7.60 -25.82
C VAL A 262 17.23 -8.44 -27.00
N ALA A 263 17.82 -8.34 -28.17
CA ALA A 263 17.42 -9.11 -29.33
C ALA A 263 18.22 -10.40 -29.46
N GLY A 264 17.53 -11.56 -29.65
CA GLY A 264 18.14 -12.88 -29.73
C GLY A 264 18.84 -13.25 -28.41
N LEU A 265 18.09 -13.14 -27.32
CA LEU A 265 18.52 -13.51 -25.97
C LEU A 265 18.89 -14.99 -25.90
N ARG A 266 20.08 -15.29 -25.39
CA ARG A 266 20.64 -16.65 -25.29
C ARG A 266 20.82 -17.09 -23.85
N GLU A 267 21.28 -16.17 -23.00
CA GLU A 267 21.63 -16.45 -21.61
C GLU A 267 21.42 -15.22 -20.74
N LEU A 268 21.08 -15.46 -19.46
CA LEU A 268 21.11 -14.44 -18.41
C LEU A 268 21.94 -14.96 -17.24
N ARG A 269 22.76 -14.09 -16.68
CA ARG A 269 23.56 -14.38 -15.49
C ARG A 269 23.57 -13.21 -14.52
N VAL A 270 23.69 -13.51 -13.23
CA VAL A 270 23.85 -12.51 -12.18
C VAL A 270 25.21 -11.86 -12.28
N ARG A 271 25.26 -10.52 -12.20
CA ARG A 271 26.47 -9.73 -12.12
C ARG A 271 26.49 -8.92 -10.82
N GLY A 272 27.23 -9.40 -9.84
CA GLY A 272 27.40 -8.71 -8.56
C GLY A 272 26.18 -8.77 -7.64
N ARG A 273 26.48 -8.64 -6.36
CA ARG A 273 25.50 -8.50 -5.28
C ARG A 273 25.88 -7.34 -4.39
N ASN A 274 24.89 -6.69 -3.84
CA ASN A 274 25.08 -5.63 -2.86
C ASN A 274 25.27 -6.19 -1.44
N ALA A 275 25.44 -5.32 -0.44
CA ALA A 275 25.66 -5.69 0.94
C ALA A 275 24.50 -6.52 1.55
N SER A 276 23.27 -6.40 1.02
CA SER A 276 22.11 -7.19 1.47
C SER A 276 22.02 -8.57 0.81
N GLY A 277 23.00 -8.95 -0.05
CA GLY A 277 23.00 -10.18 -0.83
C GLY A 277 22.12 -10.13 -2.10
N ARG A 278 21.43 -9.03 -2.35
CA ARG A 278 20.55 -8.87 -3.52
C ARG A 278 21.33 -8.61 -4.80
N VAL A 279 20.78 -9.10 -5.91
CA VAL A 279 21.36 -8.91 -7.25
C VAL A 279 21.44 -7.44 -7.60
N GLN A 280 22.63 -7.00 -7.91
CA GLN A 280 22.92 -5.63 -8.37
C GLN A 280 22.54 -5.50 -9.84
N ASP A 281 23.11 -6.35 -10.70
CA ASP A 281 22.85 -6.37 -12.13
C ASP A 281 22.65 -7.79 -12.66
N VAL A 282 21.95 -7.88 -13.77
CA VAL A 282 21.82 -9.06 -14.64
C VAL A 282 22.48 -8.74 -15.96
N VAL A 283 23.33 -9.64 -16.47
CA VAL A 283 23.85 -9.58 -17.83
C VAL A 283 23.02 -10.47 -18.72
N ALA A 284 22.46 -9.90 -19.78
CA ALA A 284 21.76 -10.59 -20.84
C ALA A 284 22.68 -10.75 -22.05
N GLU A 285 23.07 -12.00 -22.37
CA GLU A 285 23.87 -12.31 -23.56
C GLU A 285 22.93 -12.46 -24.76
N CYS A 286 23.11 -11.61 -25.76
CA CYS A 286 22.26 -11.51 -26.94
C CYS A 286 23.02 -11.79 -28.23
N SER A 287 22.33 -11.89 -29.37
CA SER A 287 22.95 -12.14 -30.67
C SER A 287 23.90 -11.02 -31.11
N ARG A 288 23.75 -9.79 -30.59
CA ARG A 288 24.55 -8.60 -30.95
C ARG A 288 25.37 -8.03 -29.79
N GLY A 289 25.70 -8.85 -28.79
CA GLY A 289 26.46 -8.45 -27.62
C GLY A 289 25.65 -8.53 -26.33
N SER A 290 26.25 -8.07 -25.24
CA SER A 290 25.68 -8.16 -23.90
C SER A 290 24.99 -6.88 -23.47
N VAL A 291 23.89 -7.00 -22.72
CA VAL A 291 23.13 -5.89 -22.14
C VAL A 291 23.15 -6.03 -20.63
N ILE A 292 23.48 -4.93 -19.92
CA ILE A 292 23.43 -4.88 -18.45
C ILE A 292 22.07 -4.33 -18.03
N ILE A 293 21.41 -5.04 -17.14
CA ILE A 293 20.06 -4.75 -16.63
C ILE A 293 20.12 -4.68 -15.11
N PRO A 294 19.81 -3.54 -14.47
CA PRO A 294 19.73 -3.48 -13.00
C PRO A 294 18.79 -4.54 -12.44
N GLY A 295 19.15 -5.21 -11.34
CA GLY A 295 18.35 -6.29 -10.75
C GLY A 295 16.92 -5.84 -10.40
N VAL A 296 16.75 -4.59 -9.94
CA VAL A 296 15.42 -3.99 -9.70
C VAL A 296 14.62 -3.81 -10.99
N ALA A 297 15.25 -3.45 -12.09
CA ALA A 297 14.60 -3.30 -13.39
C ALA A 297 14.24 -4.68 -13.99
N PHE A 298 15.10 -5.68 -13.84
CA PHE A 298 14.78 -7.06 -14.19
C PHE A 298 13.53 -7.55 -13.45
N ARG A 299 13.51 -7.39 -12.11
CA ARG A 299 12.34 -7.75 -11.30
C ARG A 299 11.07 -7.04 -11.77
N LYS A 300 11.15 -5.74 -12.06
CA LYS A 300 10.02 -4.95 -12.57
C LYS A 300 9.52 -5.46 -13.91
N ALA A 301 10.43 -5.75 -14.85
CA ALA A 301 10.10 -6.26 -16.18
C ALA A 301 9.43 -7.63 -16.15
N MET A 302 9.86 -8.51 -15.23
CA MET A 302 9.25 -9.84 -15.03
C MET A 302 7.93 -9.78 -14.26
N GLY A 303 7.64 -8.67 -13.56
CA GLY A 303 6.48 -8.49 -12.70
C GLY A 303 6.76 -8.88 -11.24
N TYR A 304 6.30 -8.02 -10.31
CA TYR A 304 6.54 -8.17 -8.87
C TYR A 304 5.91 -9.42 -8.24
N GLY A 305 4.83 -9.92 -8.82
CA GLY A 305 4.20 -11.19 -8.41
C GLY A 305 4.95 -12.44 -8.91
N THR A 306 5.71 -12.31 -10.02
CA THR A 306 6.51 -13.39 -10.62
C THR A 306 7.88 -13.48 -9.94
N VAL A 307 8.70 -12.44 -10.02
CA VAL A 307 9.99 -12.35 -9.34
C VAL A 307 9.78 -11.63 -8.00
N LYS A 308 9.63 -12.42 -6.92
CA LYS A 308 9.14 -11.91 -5.63
C LYS A 308 10.10 -10.98 -4.91
N SER A 309 11.40 -11.07 -5.16
CA SER A 309 12.45 -10.22 -4.60
C SER A 309 13.62 -10.06 -5.56
N THR A 310 14.58 -9.21 -5.25
CA THR A 310 15.87 -9.13 -5.97
C THR A 310 16.95 -10.04 -5.38
N ASN A 311 16.62 -10.90 -4.40
CA ASN A 311 17.52 -11.92 -3.86
C ASN A 311 17.29 -13.24 -4.57
N PHE A 312 17.83 -13.38 -5.78
CA PHE A 312 17.64 -14.54 -6.66
C PHE A 312 18.92 -15.02 -7.30
N GLU A 313 18.87 -16.26 -7.83
CA GLU A 313 19.82 -16.90 -8.73
C GLU A 313 19.18 -17.11 -10.10
N LEU A 314 20.00 -17.12 -11.15
CA LEU A 314 19.60 -17.40 -12.52
C LEU A 314 20.37 -18.59 -13.05
N ARG A 315 19.67 -19.50 -13.73
CA ARG A 315 20.26 -20.61 -14.50
C ARG A 315 19.57 -20.71 -15.86
N SER A 316 20.29 -20.38 -16.93
CA SER A 316 19.78 -20.55 -18.28
C SER A 316 19.93 -22.03 -18.71
N GLN A 317 18.84 -22.61 -19.19
CA GLN A 317 18.78 -24.02 -19.67
C GLN A 317 18.10 -24.03 -21.03
N ARG A 318 18.90 -24.12 -22.10
CA ARG A 318 18.41 -24.09 -23.48
C ARG A 318 17.46 -22.93 -23.73
N ASP A 319 16.15 -23.20 -23.83
CA ASP A 319 15.10 -22.23 -24.15
C ASP A 319 14.39 -21.64 -22.90
N ASP A 320 14.84 -22.05 -21.71
CA ASP A 320 14.23 -21.63 -20.43
C ASP A 320 15.22 -20.93 -19.49
N LEU A 321 14.72 -20.06 -18.68
CA LEU A 321 15.40 -19.44 -17.54
C LEU A 321 14.79 -19.95 -16.23
N GLN A 322 15.56 -20.72 -15.48
CA GLN A 322 15.23 -21.05 -14.10
C GLN A 322 15.61 -19.87 -13.20
N VAL A 323 14.68 -19.41 -12.41
CA VAL A 323 14.89 -18.36 -11.40
C VAL A 323 14.51 -18.92 -10.04
N SER A 324 15.45 -18.97 -9.12
CA SER A 324 15.21 -19.34 -7.73
C SER A 324 15.59 -18.21 -6.81
N GLY A 325 14.81 -17.97 -5.75
CA GLY A 325 15.10 -16.86 -4.86
C GLY A 325 14.51 -17.00 -3.47
N THR A 326 14.82 -16.03 -2.64
CA THR A 326 14.36 -15.96 -1.25
C THR A 326 13.80 -14.57 -0.93
N GLY A 327 12.87 -14.51 0.04
CA GLY A 327 12.23 -13.28 0.45
C GLY A 327 11.13 -12.80 -0.50
N SER A 328 10.44 -11.74 -0.09
CA SER A 328 9.32 -11.15 -0.85
C SER A 328 9.23 -9.65 -0.57
N GLY A 329 9.13 -8.84 -1.63
CA GLY A 329 9.07 -7.40 -1.58
C GLY A 329 10.36 -6.71 -2.02
N HIS A 330 10.40 -5.38 -1.88
CA HIS A 330 11.55 -4.55 -2.28
C HIS A 330 12.72 -4.60 -1.27
N GLY A 331 12.47 -5.09 -0.07
CA GLY A 331 13.51 -5.27 0.97
C GLY A 331 13.77 -4.05 1.86
N VAL A 332 13.29 -2.86 1.53
CA VAL A 332 13.60 -1.61 2.26
C VAL A 332 12.69 -1.41 3.46
N GLY A 333 13.24 -0.91 4.58
CA GLY A 333 12.52 -0.62 5.81
C GLY A 333 12.11 -1.88 6.58
N LEU A 334 10.92 -1.90 7.21
CA LEU A 334 10.52 -3.00 8.08
C LEU A 334 10.23 -4.29 7.30
N CYS A 335 10.82 -5.39 7.78
CA CYS A 335 10.48 -6.74 7.36
C CYS A 335 9.33 -7.27 8.23
N GLN A 336 8.15 -7.51 7.66
CA GLN A 336 6.95 -7.96 8.41
C GLN A 336 7.19 -9.29 9.15
N TRP A 337 7.78 -10.29 8.47
CA TRP A 337 8.16 -11.56 9.12
C TRP A 337 9.25 -11.36 10.19
N GLY A 338 10.15 -10.40 9.99
CA GLY A 338 11.14 -10.05 10.99
C GLY A 338 10.55 -9.35 12.20
N ALA A 339 9.55 -8.48 12.01
CA ALA A 339 8.79 -7.87 13.11
C ALA A 339 8.03 -8.92 13.92
N LYS A 340 7.38 -9.89 13.24
CA LYS A 340 6.77 -11.05 13.90
C LYS A 340 7.77 -11.83 14.73
N GLY A 341 8.94 -12.15 14.15
CA GLY A 341 9.97 -12.92 14.85
C GLY A 341 10.52 -12.19 16.09
N ARG A 342 10.76 -10.88 15.99
CA ARG A 342 11.16 -10.05 17.14
C ARG A 342 10.08 -10.03 18.22
N ALA A 343 8.81 -9.84 17.84
CA ALA A 343 7.70 -9.86 18.80
C ALA A 343 7.58 -11.23 19.51
N ASN A 344 7.86 -12.35 18.84
CA ASN A 344 7.92 -13.68 19.45
C ASN A 344 9.07 -13.82 20.47
N GLU A 345 10.17 -13.08 20.28
CA GLU A 345 11.29 -13.04 21.23
C GLU A 345 11.09 -12.02 22.37
N GLY A 346 9.90 -11.37 22.44
CA GLY A 346 9.51 -10.46 23.51
C GLY A 346 9.86 -9.00 23.30
N PHE A 347 10.34 -8.60 22.12
CA PHE A 347 10.55 -7.19 21.80
C PHE A 347 9.20 -6.47 21.63
N ASP A 348 9.08 -5.28 22.21
CA ASP A 348 7.94 -4.42 22.02
C ASP A 348 7.97 -3.71 20.64
N TYR A 349 6.86 -3.04 20.27
CA TYR A 349 6.75 -2.39 18.96
C TYR A 349 7.70 -1.20 18.83
N HIS A 350 8.08 -0.50 19.90
CA HIS A 350 9.09 0.58 19.85
C HIS A 350 10.47 0.03 19.48
N GLU A 351 10.88 -1.07 20.12
CA GLU A 351 12.14 -1.75 19.83
C GLU A 351 12.15 -2.35 18.41
N ILE A 352 11.02 -2.88 17.96
CA ILE A 352 10.86 -3.38 16.60
C ILE A 352 11.05 -2.24 15.59
N LEU A 353 10.36 -1.12 15.78
CA LEU A 353 10.38 0.01 14.86
C LEU A 353 11.75 0.70 14.78
N THR A 354 12.36 0.98 15.92
CA THR A 354 13.67 1.64 15.98
C THR A 354 14.81 0.76 15.45
N TYR A 355 14.62 -0.57 15.46
CA TYR A 355 15.55 -1.50 14.83
C TYR A 355 15.55 -1.38 13.30
N TYR A 356 14.38 -1.34 12.67
CA TYR A 356 14.28 -1.30 11.20
C TYR A 356 14.44 0.10 10.61
N TYR A 357 14.26 1.13 11.42
CA TYR A 357 14.42 2.54 11.03
C TYR A 357 15.38 3.25 11.99
N PRO A 358 16.71 3.05 11.82
CA PRO A 358 17.69 3.67 12.71
C PRO A 358 17.57 5.19 12.78
N GLY A 359 17.61 5.74 14.00
CA GLY A 359 17.58 7.19 14.24
C GLY A 359 16.21 7.85 14.19
N VAL A 360 15.13 7.09 13.99
CA VAL A 360 13.77 7.64 14.09
C VAL A 360 13.31 7.76 15.55
N LYS A 361 12.28 8.57 15.75
CA LYS A 361 11.55 8.71 17.01
C LYS A 361 10.07 8.43 16.78
N LEU A 362 9.40 7.81 17.77
CA LEU A 362 7.96 7.79 17.84
C LEU A 362 7.46 9.14 18.35
N SER A 363 6.44 9.67 17.70
CA SER A 363 5.81 10.95 18.05
C SER A 363 4.30 10.78 18.02
N GLY A 364 3.60 11.26 19.05
CA GLY A 364 2.15 11.30 19.08
C GLY A 364 1.57 12.47 18.25
N GLY A 365 0.24 12.49 18.06
CA GLY A 365 -0.46 13.57 17.39
C GLY A 365 -0.09 13.76 15.91
N TYR A 366 0.20 12.68 15.22
CA TYR A 366 0.62 12.66 13.79
C TYR A 366 1.91 13.47 13.51
N GLY A 367 2.78 13.63 14.52
CA GLY A 367 4.05 14.35 14.35
C GLY A 367 3.90 15.87 14.22
N ARG A 368 2.81 16.45 14.75
CA ARG A 368 2.56 17.90 14.79
C ARG A 368 3.40 18.60 15.85
#